data_cb4a18d7430a3bb9bccb739f03fe6bb1
#
_entry.id   cb4a18d7430a3bb9bccb739f03fe6bb1
#
_cell.length_a   1.000
_cell.length_b   1.000
_cell.length_c   1.000
_cell.angle_alpha   90.00
_cell.angle_beta   90.00
_cell.angle_gamma   90.00
#
_symmetry.space_group_name_H-M   'P 1'
#
loop_
_entity.id
_entity.type
_entity.pdbx_description
1 polymer ?
#
loop_
_entity_poly.entity_id
_entity_poly.type
_entity_poly.pdbx_seq_one_letter_code
_entity_poly.pdbx_strand_id
1 'polypeptide(L)'
;MPRKHWGELLLAGFAGGVAGAWAMQEFSSAWRKLGGPSSAPPGTPYSSQEWDSAGGAAEVAAIALLGRSLSLQEKLQGAAAVHYLVGGLVAAGYAAAGEVYPPLRAASGAVFGILFWLAGGELAMPWLGLNAKPCDYSLLMHLNSLGEHVVYSTTAELVRRALLHGWQNG
;
A
#
# COMPACT_ATOMS: atom_id res chain seq x y z
N MET A 1 -1.70 -31.21 15.37
CA MET A 1 -1.38 -29.88 14.81
C MET A 1 -2.45 -28.93 15.28
N PRO A 2 -2.14 -27.80 15.95
CA PRO A 2 -3.17 -26.83 16.33
C PRO A 2 -3.87 -26.34 15.05
N ARG A 3 -5.20 -26.23 15.10
CA ARG A 3 -5.98 -25.67 14.01
C ARG A 3 -5.47 -24.25 13.76
N LYS A 4 -4.88 -24.00 12.59
CA LYS A 4 -4.54 -22.64 12.20
C LYS A 4 -5.84 -21.84 12.13
N HIS A 5 -5.96 -20.83 12.96
CA HIS A 5 -7.10 -19.89 12.93
C HIS A 5 -6.91 -18.91 11.75
N TRP A 6 -7.15 -19.39 10.53
CA TRP A 6 -6.98 -18.59 9.31
C TRP A 6 -7.79 -17.28 9.35
N GLY A 7 -8.98 -17.32 9.97
CA GLY A 7 -9.79 -16.11 10.11
C GLY A 7 -9.10 -15.03 10.92
N GLU A 8 -8.54 -15.39 12.09
CA GLU A 8 -7.79 -14.46 12.93
C GLU A 8 -6.54 -13.93 12.22
N LEU A 9 -5.82 -14.81 11.54
CA LEU A 9 -4.63 -14.46 10.78
C LEU A 9 -4.95 -13.42 9.68
N LEU A 10 -5.99 -13.67 8.89
CA LEU A 10 -6.41 -12.76 7.82
C LEU A 10 -6.93 -11.44 8.35
N LEU A 11 -7.72 -11.48 9.45
CA LEU A 11 -8.21 -10.26 10.11
C LEU A 11 -7.06 -9.43 10.69
N ALA A 12 -6.11 -10.08 11.39
CA ALA A 12 -4.94 -9.39 11.91
C ALA A 12 -4.08 -8.80 10.79
N GLY A 13 -3.91 -9.54 9.68
CA GLY A 13 -3.24 -9.08 8.48
C GLY A 13 -3.94 -7.87 7.86
N PHE A 14 -5.26 -7.93 7.70
CA PHE A 14 -6.06 -6.84 7.15
C PHE A 14 -5.96 -5.57 8.02
N ALA A 15 -6.18 -5.70 9.33
CA ALA A 15 -6.06 -4.58 10.26
C ALA A 15 -4.65 -3.99 10.28
N GLY A 16 -3.63 -4.86 10.24
CA GLY A 16 -2.23 -4.45 10.08
C GLY A 16 -2.00 -3.67 8.80
N GLY A 17 -2.58 -4.12 7.69
CA GLY A 17 -2.48 -3.44 6.40
C GLY A 17 -3.14 -2.06 6.35
N VAL A 18 -4.29 -1.91 6.99
CA VAL A 18 -4.96 -0.60 7.15
C VAL A 18 -4.06 0.35 7.97
N ALA A 19 -3.50 -0.14 9.08
CA ALA A 19 -2.55 0.65 9.88
C ALA A 19 -1.26 0.97 9.10
N GLY A 20 -0.76 0.02 8.31
CA GLY A 20 0.38 0.22 7.43
C GLY A 20 0.13 1.28 6.35
N ALA A 21 -1.05 1.26 5.71
CA ALA A 21 -1.45 2.25 4.73
C ALA A 21 -1.53 3.66 5.35
N TRP A 22 -2.05 3.76 6.56
CA TRP A 22 -2.02 5.03 7.31
C TRP A 22 -0.58 5.49 7.59
N ALA A 23 0.27 4.63 8.12
CA ALA A 23 1.67 4.97 8.41
C ALA A 23 2.45 5.38 7.15
N MET A 24 2.22 4.72 6.03
CA MET A 24 2.75 5.08 4.72
C MET A 24 2.33 6.51 4.31
N GLN A 25 1.06 6.87 4.51
CA GLN A 25 0.56 8.21 4.21
C GLN A 25 1.19 9.28 5.10
N GLU A 26 1.37 8.99 6.40
CA GLU A 26 2.05 9.89 7.33
C GLU A 26 3.54 10.07 6.96
N PHE A 27 4.22 9.00 6.56
CA PHE A 27 5.59 9.07 6.06
C PHE A 27 5.70 9.97 4.82
N SER A 28 4.85 9.77 3.82
CA SER A 28 4.78 10.63 2.62
C SER A 28 4.52 12.09 2.99
N SER A 29 3.63 12.33 3.94
CA SER A 29 3.30 13.67 4.42
C SER A 29 4.51 14.34 5.09
N ALA A 30 5.23 13.62 5.93
CA ALA A 30 6.44 14.09 6.59
C ALA A 30 7.55 14.38 5.56
N TRP A 31 7.74 13.48 4.58
CA TRP A 31 8.71 13.64 3.51
C TRP A 31 8.49 14.95 2.73
N ARG A 32 7.25 15.24 2.34
CA ARG A 32 6.89 16.50 1.65
C ARG A 32 7.17 17.74 2.51
N LYS A 33 6.86 17.69 3.81
CA LYS A 33 7.14 18.78 4.76
C LYS A 33 8.64 19.07 4.89
N LEU A 34 9.49 18.08 4.67
CA LEU A 34 10.95 18.22 4.67
C LEU A 34 11.51 18.66 3.30
N GLY A 35 10.66 19.00 2.34
CA GLY A 35 11.07 19.45 1.01
C GLY A 35 11.40 18.32 0.04
N GLY A 36 11.03 17.08 0.36
CA GLY A 36 11.18 15.94 -0.54
C GLY A 36 10.31 16.08 -1.79
N PRO A 37 10.74 15.53 -2.94
CA PRO A 37 9.96 15.60 -4.18
C PRO A 37 8.62 14.87 -4.03
N SER A 38 7.62 15.40 -4.75
CA SER A 38 6.33 14.75 -4.90
C SER A 38 6.45 13.45 -5.70
N SER A 39 5.64 12.46 -5.37
CA SER A 39 5.51 11.21 -6.16
C SER A 39 4.69 11.41 -7.44
N ALA A 40 4.17 12.61 -7.70
CA ALA A 40 3.44 12.87 -8.94
C ALA A 40 4.36 12.77 -10.16
N PRO A 41 3.88 12.19 -11.27
CA PRO A 41 4.67 12.13 -12.50
C PRO A 41 5.11 13.52 -12.97
N PRO A 42 6.34 13.66 -13.49
CA PRO A 42 6.83 14.93 -14.03
C PRO A 42 5.88 15.47 -15.12
N GLY A 43 5.58 16.78 -15.06
CA GLY A 43 4.76 17.45 -16.08
C GLY A 43 3.24 17.26 -15.95
N THR A 44 2.74 16.61 -14.89
CA THR A 44 1.30 16.56 -14.64
C THR A 44 0.82 17.86 -13.99
N PRO A 45 -0.33 18.42 -14.43
CA PRO A 45 -0.91 19.62 -13.82
C PRO A 45 -1.59 19.35 -12.47
N TYR A 46 -1.56 18.10 -12.01
CA TYR A 46 -2.27 17.64 -10.82
C TYR A 46 -1.34 17.57 -9.62
N SER A 47 -1.88 17.81 -8.43
CA SER A 47 -1.18 17.52 -7.19
C SER A 47 -0.92 16.01 -7.05
N SER A 48 0.09 15.63 -6.30
CA SER A 48 0.43 14.22 -6.05
C SER A 48 -0.71 13.39 -5.45
N GLN A 49 -1.70 14.04 -4.82
CA GLN A 49 -2.88 13.39 -4.25
C GLN A 49 -3.98 13.13 -5.28
N GLU A 50 -4.01 13.93 -6.36
CA GLU A 50 -5.03 13.80 -7.40
C GLU A 50 -4.69 12.75 -8.44
N TRP A 51 -3.41 12.39 -8.53
CA TRP A 51 -2.91 11.48 -9.55
C TRP A 51 -2.01 10.38 -8.98
N ASP A 52 -2.52 9.68 -7.98
CA ASP A 52 -1.90 8.44 -7.54
C ASP A 52 -2.58 7.23 -8.21
N SER A 53 -1.94 6.08 -8.12
CA SER A 53 -2.48 4.83 -8.68
C SER A 53 -3.82 4.42 -8.04
N ALA A 54 -4.08 4.85 -6.81
CA ALA A 54 -5.35 4.59 -6.11
C ALA A 54 -6.48 5.44 -6.68
N GLY A 55 -6.23 6.71 -7.01
CA GLY A 55 -7.19 7.57 -7.71
C GLY A 55 -7.50 7.07 -9.12
N GLY A 56 -6.49 6.61 -9.84
CA GLY A 56 -6.66 5.97 -11.14
C GLY A 56 -7.52 4.70 -11.05
N ALA A 57 -7.25 3.84 -10.08
CA ALA A 57 -8.03 2.62 -9.84
C ALA A 57 -9.49 2.93 -9.44
N ALA A 58 -9.71 3.95 -8.61
CA ALA A 58 -11.06 4.39 -8.24
C ALA A 58 -11.85 4.90 -9.47
N GLU A 59 -11.20 5.67 -10.35
CA GLU A 59 -11.81 6.15 -11.60
C GLU A 59 -12.21 4.99 -12.52
N VAL A 60 -11.29 4.04 -12.75
CA VAL A 60 -11.56 2.86 -13.59
C VAL A 60 -12.72 2.04 -13.01
N ALA A 61 -12.74 1.83 -11.69
CA ALA A 61 -13.83 1.13 -11.03
C ALA A 61 -15.18 1.86 -11.18
N ALA A 62 -15.19 3.18 -11.04
CA ALA A 62 -16.40 3.97 -11.20
C ALA A 62 -16.93 3.92 -12.63
N ILE A 63 -16.07 4.05 -13.64
CA ILE A 63 -16.48 3.90 -15.04
C ILE A 63 -17.08 2.52 -15.28
N ALA A 64 -16.45 1.46 -14.78
CA ALA A 64 -16.91 0.09 -14.98
C ALA A 64 -18.22 -0.23 -14.25
N LEU A 65 -18.42 0.29 -13.04
CA LEU A 65 -19.56 -0.05 -12.17
C LEU A 65 -20.71 0.95 -12.26
N LEU A 66 -20.41 2.24 -12.46
CA LEU A 66 -21.38 3.34 -12.43
C LEU A 66 -21.62 3.96 -13.82
N GLY A 67 -20.80 3.61 -14.82
CA GLY A 67 -20.89 4.14 -16.18
C GLY A 67 -20.56 5.62 -16.31
N ARG A 68 -19.86 6.22 -15.32
CA ARG A 68 -19.49 7.64 -15.32
C ARG A 68 -18.13 7.89 -14.68
N SER A 69 -17.53 9.01 -15.04
CA SER A 69 -16.35 9.54 -14.36
C SER A 69 -16.70 10.14 -12.98
N LEU A 70 -15.71 10.13 -12.09
CA LEU A 70 -15.81 10.73 -10.76
C LEU A 70 -15.52 12.23 -10.82
N SER A 71 -16.25 13.01 -10.00
CA SER A 71 -15.84 14.38 -9.66
C SER A 71 -14.53 14.35 -8.87
N LEU A 72 -13.83 15.49 -8.79
CA LEU A 72 -12.57 15.58 -8.04
C LEU A 72 -12.73 15.10 -6.58
N GLN A 73 -13.80 15.53 -5.91
CA GLN A 73 -14.05 15.13 -4.52
C GLN A 73 -14.31 13.62 -4.38
N GLU A 74 -15.12 13.06 -5.29
CA GLU A 74 -15.36 11.60 -5.31
C GLU A 74 -14.07 10.83 -5.62
N LYS A 75 -13.21 11.34 -6.49
CA LYS A 75 -11.91 10.72 -6.82
C LYS A 75 -10.98 10.71 -5.60
N LEU A 76 -10.88 11.80 -4.85
CA LEU A 76 -10.07 11.86 -3.63
C LEU A 76 -10.58 10.88 -2.55
N GLN A 77 -11.91 10.83 -2.35
CA GLN A 77 -12.51 9.88 -1.42
C GLN A 77 -12.34 8.42 -1.88
N GLY A 78 -12.54 8.18 -3.18
CA GLY A 78 -12.33 6.88 -3.81
C GLY A 78 -10.87 6.42 -3.71
N ALA A 79 -9.92 7.32 -3.93
CA ALA A 79 -8.49 7.03 -3.78
C ALA A 79 -8.15 6.59 -2.35
N ALA A 80 -8.66 7.32 -1.35
CA ALA A 80 -8.47 6.95 0.05
C ALA A 80 -9.09 5.57 0.35
N ALA A 81 -10.31 5.32 -0.09
CA ALA A 81 -10.98 4.04 0.10
C ALA A 81 -10.19 2.87 -0.56
N VAL A 82 -9.76 3.05 -1.80
CA VAL A 82 -8.94 2.07 -2.52
C VAL A 82 -7.60 1.85 -1.79
N HIS A 83 -6.92 2.91 -1.37
CA HIS A 83 -5.64 2.82 -0.68
C HIS A 83 -5.72 1.96 0.59
N TYR A 84 -6.69 2.23 1.47
CA TYR A 84 -6.86 1.46 2.70
C TYR A 84 -7.37 0.05 2.45
N LEU A 85 -8.31 -0.13 1.52
CA LEU A 85 -8.85 -1.46 1.18
C LEU A 85 -7.76 -2.35 0.58
N VAL A 86 -7.04 -1.86 -0.41
CA VAL A 86 -5.94 -2.59 -1.05
C VAL A 86 -4.83 -2.87 -0.04
N GLY A 87 -4.45 -1.88 0.77
CA GLY A 87 -3.49 -2.07 1.86
C GLY A 87 -3.90 -3.19 2.81
N GLY A 88 -5.17 -3.21 3.24
CA GLY A 88 -5.71 -4.27 4.09
C GLY A 88 -5.67 -5.64 3.40
N LEU A 89 -6.14 -5.75 2.16
CA LEU A 89 -6.18 -7.01 1.40
C LEU A 89 -4.78 -7.56 1.09
N VAL A 90 -3.85 -6.69 0.69
CA VAL A 90 -2.45 -7.07 0.41
C VAL A 90 -1.78 -7.61 1.68
N ALA A 91 -1.97 -6.97 2.83
CA ALA A 91 -1.39 -7.45 4.08
C ALA A 91 -2.08 -8.71 4.62
N ALA A 92 -3.38 -8.92 4.36
CA ALA A 92 -4.03 -10.20 4.63
C ALA A 92 -3.42 -11.32 3.80
N GLY A 93 -3.20 -11.09 2.51
CA GLY A 93 -2.47 -12.01 1.63
C GLY A 93 -1.04 -12.27 2.08
N TYR A 94 -0.31 -11.23 2.47
CA TYR A 94 1.02 -11.33 3.08
C TYR A 94 1.02 -12.18 4.36
N ALA A 95 0.05 -11.98 5.24
CA ALA A 95 -0.08 -12.76 6.45
C ALA A 95 -0.22 -14.26 6.14
N ALA A 96 -1.06 -14.61 5.16
CA ALA A 96 -1.24 -15.99 4.69
C ALA A 96 0.03 -16.53 4.01
N ALA A 97 0.64 -15.77 3.10
CA ALA A 97 1.87 -16.16 2.41
C ALA A 97 3.04 -16.37 3.37
N GLY A 98 3.18 -15.52 4.39
CA GLY A 98 4.21 -15.64 5.40
C GLY A 98 4.08 -16.88 6.32
N GLU A 99 2.89 -17.51 6.39
CA GLU A 99 2.72 -18.81 7.05
C GLU A 99 3.30 -19.97 6.22
N VAL A 100 3.28 -19.82 4.90
CA VAL A 100 3.80 -20.81 3.96
C VAL A 100 5.28 -20.57 3.70
N TYR A 101 5.69 -19.31 3.60
CA TYR A 101 7.06 -18.90 3.32
C TYR A 101 7.55 -17.85 4.34
N PRO A 102 8.06 -18.30 5.51
CA PRO A 102 8.48 -17.42 6.61
C PRO A 102 9.51 -16.33 6.24
N PRO A 103 10.43 -16.51 5.27
CA PRO A 103 11.36 -15.46 4.88
C PRO A 103 10.72 -14.14 4.46
N LEU A 104 9.47 -14.14 3.99
CA LEU A 104 8.73 -12.90 3.70
C LEU A 104 8.59 -11.98 4.92
N ARG A 105 8.62 -12.56 6.12
CA ARG A 105 8.51 -11.81 7.39
C ARG A 105 9.85 -11.31 7.93
N ALA A 106 10.93 -11.56 7.20
CA ALA A 106 12.27 -11.14 7.62
C ALA A 106 12.33 -9.61 7.78
N ALA A 107 13.20 -9.16 8.68
CA ALA A 107 13.34 -7.76 9.05
C ALA A 107 11.99 -7.08 9.38
N SER A 108 11.14 -7.78 10.17
CA SER A 108 9.81 -7.30 10.56
C SER A 108 8.93 -6.91 9.36
N GLY A 109 8.97 -7.68 8.29
CA GLY A 109 8.16 -7.47 7.08
C GLY A 109 8.81 -6.57 6.02
N ALA A 110 9.97 -5.96 6.28
CA ALA A 110 10.63 -5.07 5.31
C ALA A 110 10.98 -5.80 4.00
N VAL A 111 11.34 -7.09 4.06
CA VAL A 111 11.57 -7.90 2.85
C VAL A 111 10.33 -7.94 1.97
N PHE A 112 9.16 -8.14 2.55
CA PHE A 112 7.91 -8.08 1.79
C PHE A 112 7.68 -6.68 1.21
N GLY A 113 7.93 -5.61 1.99
CA GLY A 113 7.79 -4.23 1.51
C GLY A 113 8.64 -3.93 0.27
N ILE A 114 9.89 -4.37 0.27
CA ILE A 114 10.79 -4.22 -0.88
C ILE A 114 10.26 -4.99 -2.10
N LEU A 115 9.84 -6.24 -1.91
CA LEU A 115 9.29 -7.06 -3.00
C LEU A 115 7.97 -6.49 -3.52
N PHE A 116 7.12 -5.99 -2.64
CA PHE A 116 5.84 -5.38 -3.02
C PHE A 116 6.05 -4.05 -3.77
N TRP A 117 7.00 -3.21 -3.33
CA TRP A 117 7.40 -2.02 -4.06
C TRP A 117 7.89 -2.36 -5.47
N LEU A 118 8.81 -3.32 -5.58
CA LEU A 118 9.40 -3.68 -6.87
C LEU A 118 8.34 -4.27 -7.82
N ALA A 119 7.58 -5.27 -7.36
CA ALA A 119 6.60 -5.96 -8.19
C ALA A 119 5.35 -5.11 -8.47
N GLY A 120 4.86 -4.39 -7.48
CA GLY A 120 3.67 -3.54 -7.57
C GLY A 120 4.01 -2.17 -8.17
N GLY A 121 4.78 -1.38 -7.43
CA GLY A 121 5.06 0.01 -7.77
C GLY A 121 5.86 0.20 -9.04
N GLU A 122 6.96 -0.55 -9.18
CA GLU A 122 7.89 -0.37 -10.29
C GLU A 122 7.51 -1.16 -11.55
N LEU A 123 6.81 -2.29 -11.42
CA LEU A 123 6.49 -3.14 -12.57
C LEU A 123 5.00 -3.14 -12.91
N ALA A 124 4.12 -3.54 -11.99
CA ALA A 124 2.71 -3.76 -12.30
C ALA A 124 1.95 -2.46 -12.58
N MET A 125 2.12 -1.42 -11.78
CA MET A 125 1.39 -0.16 -11.95
C MET A 125 1.73 0.56 -13.25
N PRO A 126 3.02 0.69 -13.67
CA PRO A 126 3.36 1.21 -14.99
C PRO A 126 2.85 0.33 -16.13
N TRP A 127 2.91 -0.99 -15.99
CA TRP A 127 2.42 -1.91 -17.01
C TRP A 127 0.91 -1.80 -17.23
N LEU A 128 0.15 -1.55 -16.16
CA LEU A 128 -1.30 -1.30 -16.21
C LEU A 128 -1.67 0.12 -16.67
N GLY A 129 -0.68 1.00 -16.89
CA GLY A 129 -0.90 2.41 -17.24
C GLY A 129 -1.43 3.27 -16.08
N LEU A 130 -1.31 2.79 -14.85
CA LEU A 130 -1.74 3.49 -13.63
C LEU A 130 -0.66 4.42 -13.06
N ASN A 131 0.60 4.23 -13.48
CA ASN A 131 1.73 5.07 -13.14
C ASN A 131 2.57 5.40 -14.38
N ALA A 132 3.40 6.45 -14.30
CA ALA A 132 4.44 6.71 -15.29
C ALA A 132 5.50 5.60 -15.30
N LYS A 133 6.33 5.57 -16.34
CA LYS A 133 7.41 4.57 -16.45
C LYS A 133 8.47 4.82 -15.37
N PRO A 134 9.13 3.78 -14.84
CA PRO A 134 10.17 3.95 -13.81
C PRO A 134 11.29 4.91 -14.24
N CYS A 135 11.65 4.95 -15.51
CA CYS A 135 12.68 5.85 -16.03
C CYS A 135 12.30 7.34 -16.01
N ASP A 136 11.03 7.67 -15.80
CA ASP A 136 10.55 9.05 -15.73
C ASP A 136 10.66 9.63 -14.31
N TYR A 137 11.01 8.80 -13.33
CA TYR A 137 11.17 9.19 -11.93
C TYR A 137 12.64 9.39 -11.55
N SER A 138 12.92 10.36 -10.68
CA SER A 138 14.24 10.53 -10.11
C SER A 138 14.57 9.45 -9.06
N LEU A 139 15.86 9.19 -8.83
CA LEU A 139 16.31 8.27 -7.79
C LEU A 139 15.69 8.60 -6.43
N LEU A 140 15.55 9.89 -6.08
CA LEU A 140 14.98 10.30 -4.80
C LEU A 140 13.50 9.96 -4.68
N MET A 141 12.75 9.97 -5.80
CA MET A 141 11.35 9.52 -5.82
C MET A 141 11.25 8.01 -5.63
N HIS A 142 12.13 7.22 -6.24
CA HIS A 142 12.20 5.77 -6.00
C HIS A 142 12.54 5.46 -4.54
N LEU A 143 13.50 6.18 -3.94
CA LEU A 143 13.85 5.99 -2.53
C LEU A 143 12.71 6.36 -1.58
N ASN A 144 11.96 7.42 -1.88
CA ASN A 144 10.76 7.77 -1.14
C ASN A 144 9.71 6.66 -1.24
N SER A 145 9.38 6.22 -2.44
CA SER A 145 8.41 5.16 -2.68
C SER A 145 8.81 3.83 -2.04
N LEU A 146 10.09 3.47 -2.10
CA LEU A 146 10.63 2.33 -1.37
C LEU A 146 10.43 2.48 0.15
N GLY A 147 10.76 3.67 0.69
CA GLY A 147 10.58 3.99 2.11
C GLY A 147 9.13 3.85 2.55
N GLU A 148 8.20 4.34 1.76
CA GLU A 148 6.76 4.21 1.94
C GLU A 148 6.32 2.74 2.08
N HIS A 149 6.78 1.87 1.18
CA HIS A 149 6.43 0.45 1.19
C HIS A 149 7.09 -0.31 2.35
N VAL A 150 8.29 0.06 2.75
CA VAL A 150 8.96 -0.50 3.94
C VAL A 150 8.24 -0.09 5.22
N VAL A 151 7.84 1.18 5.35
CA VAL A 151 7.04 1.67 6.48
C VAL A 151 5.69 0.94 6.54
N TYR A 152 4.99 0.83 5.40
CA TYR A 152 3.75 0.09 5.28
C TYR A 152 3.89 -1.34 5.82
N SER A 153 4.81 -2.11 5.26
CA SER A 153 4.93 -3.54 5.55
C SER A 153 5.43 -3.82 6.98
N THR A 154 6.33 -2.99 7.48
CA THR A 154 6.83 -3.10 8.86
C THR A 154 5.71 -2.80 9.85
N THR A 155 4.94 -1.73 9.64
CA THR A 155 3.78 -1.41 10.48
C THR A 155 2.73 -2.52 10.43
N ALA A 156 2.42 -3.02 9.23
CA ALA A 156 1.46 -4.11 9.05
C ALA A 156 1.88 -5.37 9.83
N GLU A 157 3.16 -5.74 9.76
CA GLU A 157 3.67 -6.91 10.47
C GLU A 157 3.67 -6.72 11.98
N LEU A 158 4.04 -5.55 12.49
CA LEU A 158 4.04 -5.26 13.92
C LEU A 158 2.61 -5.30 14.50
N VAL A 159 1.65 -4.67 13.83
CA VAL A 159 0.24 -4.69 14.24
C VAL A 159 -0.33 -6.12 14.18
N ARG A 160 -0.07 -6.85 13.10
CA ARG A 160 -0.48 -8.25 12.97
C ARG A 160 0.04 -9.10 14.15
N ARG A 161 1.32 -8.98 14.49
CA ARG A 161 1.92 -9.71 15.63
C ARG A 161 1.25 -9.34 16.94
N ALA A 162 1.04 -8.05 17.18
CA ALA A 162 0.43 -7.57 18.42
C ALA A 162 -1.00 -8.11 18.60
N LEU A 163 -1.82 -8.09 17.54
CA LEU A 163 -3.18 -8.61 17.57
C LEU A 163 -3.21 -10.12 17.81
N LEU A 164 -2.41 -10.89 17.08
CA LEU A 164 -2.36 -12.34 17.26
C LEU A 164 -1.86 -12.73 18.66
N HIS A 165 -0.89 -12.00 19.21
CA HIS A 165 -0.42 -12.22 20.58
C HIS A 165 -1.51 -11.90 21.61
N GLY A 166 -2.26 -10.82 21.42
CA GLY A 166 -3.37 -10.45 22.28
C GLY A 166 -4.49 -11.51 22.28
N TRP A 167 -4.87 -12.01 21.12
CA TRP A 167 -5.94 -13.03 20.99
C TRP A 167 -5.56 -14.41 21.52
N GLN A 168 -4.26 -14.73 21.57
CA GLN A 168 -3.77 -16.01 22.13
C GLN A 168 -3.66 -16.01 23.66
N ASN A 169 -3.62 -14.83 24.29
CA ASN A 169 -3.40 -14.68 25.72
C ASN A 169 -4.62 -14.12 26.47
N GLY A 170 -5.72 -13.82 25.79
CA GLY A 170 -7.00 -13.40 26.35
C GLY A 170 -8.03 -14.51 26.27
#